data_626e0489a383fe827fb55b2f58e25c56
#
_entry.id   626e0489a383fe827fb55b2f58e25c56
#
_cell.length_a   1.000
_cell.length_b   1.000
_cell.length_c   1.000
_cell.angle_alpha   90.00
_cell.angle_beta   90.00
_cell.angle_gamma   90.00
#
_symmetry.space_group_name_H-M   'P 1'
#
loop_
_entity.id
_entity.type
_entity.pdbx_description
1 polymer ?
#
loop_
_entity_poly.entity_id
_entity_poly.type
_entity_poly.pdbx_seq_one_letter_code
_entity_poly.pdbx_strand_id
1 'polypeptide(L)'
;MIKEYLLSEENQRILISVKRSSRKSIGLEVRAAGEVIVRIPNRLSDKRLKEFIESHKTWIFQKIALIKQKTESKKELRVPAWDTLSDMEREKIKEKISHRIQYYSKKMQVEYQRVTIRNQKTRWGSCSSKGNLNFN
;
A
#
# COMPACT_ATOMS: atom_id res chain seq x y z
N MET A 1 -14.08 7.19 -26.38
CA MET A 1 -13.58 6.34 -25.25
C MET A 1 -13.13 7.25 -24.13
N ILE A 2 -13.75 7.10 -22.94
CA ILE A 2 -13.45 7.92 -21.75
C ILE A 2 -12.07 7.55 -21.23
N LYS A 3 -11.18 8.55 -21.06
CA LYS A 3 -9.87 8.43 -20.41
C LYS A 3 -9.89 8.94 -18.96
N GLU A 4 -10.80 9.86 -18.68
CA GLU A 4 -10.99 10.47 -17.36
C GLU A 4 -12.48 10.64 -17.08
N TYR A 5 -12.88 10.46 -15.83
CA TYR A 5 -14.25 10.62 -15.37
C TYR A 5 -14.29 11.49 -14.11
N LEU A 6 -15.10 12.53 -14.13
CA LEU A 6 -15.30 13.42 -12.98
C LEU A 6 -16.47 12.91 -12.15
N LEU A 7 -16.16 12.37 -10.96
CA LEU A 7 -17.15 11.95 -9.98
C LEU A 7 -17.39 13.10 -9.00
N SER A 8 -18.65 13.46 -8.80
CA SER A 8 -19.04 14.55 -7.90
C SER A 8 -20.01 14.07 -6.83
N GLU A 9 -19.81 14.55 -5.58
CA GLU A 9 -20.71 14.34 -4.46
C GLU A 9 -20.71 15.59 -3.58
N GLU A 10 -21.88 16.19 -3.39
CA GLU A 10 -22.04 17.44 -2.65
C GLU A 10 -21.01 18.50 -3.06
N ASN A 11 -20.03 18.80 -2.21
CA ASN A 11 -18.97 19.78 -2.47
C ASN A 11 -17.62 19.15 -2.85
N GLN A 12 -17.57 17.84 -3.11
CA GLN A 12 -16.32 17.12 -3.44
C GLN A 12 -16.34 16.69 -4.90
N ARG A 13 -15.21 16.89 -5.57
CA ARG A 13 -14.98 16.44 -6.96
C ARG A 13 -13.71 15.60 -7.01
N ILE A 14 -13.80 14.45 -7.65
CA ILE A 14 -12.70 13.49 -7.79
C ILE A 14 -12.53 13.17 -9.26
N LEU A 15 -11.32 13.40 -9.77
CA LEU A 15 -10.96 12.97 -11.11
C LEU A 15 -10.49 11.51 -11.08
N ILE A 16 -11.17 10.67 -11.81
CA ILE A 16 -10.89 9.23 -11.94
C ILE A 16 -10.17 8.97 -13.25
N SER A 17 -8.95 8.47 -13.19
CA SER A 17 -8.21 8.04 -14.38
C SER A 17 -8.68 6.68 -14.86
N VAL A 18 -8.99 6.55 -16.14
CA VAL A 18 -9.47 5.31 -16.76
C VAL A 18 -8.36 4.68 -17.61
N LYS A 19 -7.92 3.47 -17.23
CA LYS A 19 -6.90 2.72 -17.97
C LYS A 19 -7.50 1.48 -18.62
N ARG A 20 -7.41 1.37 -19.94
CA ARG A 20 -7.86 0.23 -20.72
C ARG A 20 -6.70 -0.74 -20.97
N SER A 21 -6.99 -2.04 -20.93
CA SER A 21 -6.01 -3.09 -21.21
C SER A 21 -6.70 -4.40 -21.63
N SER A 22 -5.93 -5.43 -21.95
CA SER A 22 -6.42 -6.78 -22.32
C SER A 22 -7.03 -7.58 -21.16
N ARG A 23 -7.19 -6.99 -19.99
CA ARG A 23 -7.80 -7.65 -18.82
C ARG A 23 -9.25 -8.05 -19.04
N LYS A 24 -9.71 -9.05 -18.28
CA LYS A 24 -11.09 -9.56 -18.33
C LYS A 24 -12.03 -8.95 -17.31
N SER A 25 -11.51 -8.30 -16.26
CA SER A 25 -12.29 -7.76 -15.14
C SER A 25 -12.08 -6.25 -14.97
N ILE A 26 -13.05 -5.57 -14.36
CA ILE A 26 -12.92 -4.18 -13.93
C ILE A 26 -12.16 -4.16 -12.59
N GLY A 27 -11.26 -3.22 -12.41
CA GLY A 27 -10.56 -2.99 -11.14
C GLY A 27 -10.59 -1.53 -10.76
N LEU A 28 -10.90 -1.25 -9.51
CA LEU A 28 -10.90 0.07 -8.91
C LEU A 28 -9.79 0.15 -7.86
N GLU A 29 -8.96 1.16 -7.94
CA GLU A 29 -7.81 1.37 -7.06
C GLU A 29 -7.81 2.82 -6.57
N VAL A 30 -7.66 2.99 -5.25
CA VAL A 30 -7.41 4.30 -4.63
C VAL A 30 -6.01 4.28 -4.04
N ARG A 31 -5.14 5.18 -4.51
CA ARG A 31 -3.74 5.27 -4.09
C ARG A 31 -3.55 6.17 -2.87
N ALA A 32 -2.40 6.04 -2.23
CA ALA A 32 -2.06 6.80 -1.01
C ALA A 32 -2.12 8.33 -1.19
N ALA A 33 -1.92 8.84 -2.41
CA ALA A 33 -2.07 10.26 -2.73
C ALA A 33 -3.53 10.72 -2.94
N GLY A 34 -4.52 9.80 -2.81
CA GLY A 34 -5.93 10.09 -3.12
C GLY A 34 -6.26 9.96 -4.62
N GLU A 35 -5.30 9.53 -5.46
CA GLU A 35 -5.52 9.28 -6.87
C GLU A 35 -6.42 8.04 -7.06
N VAL A 36 -7.49 8.18 -7.85
CA VAL A 36 -8.41 7.09 -8.17
C VAL A 36 -8.19 6.61 -9.59
N ILE A 37 -7.95 5.31 -9.74
CA ILE A 37 -7.71 4.67 -11.04
C ILE A 37 -8.70 3.53 -11.24
N VAL A 38 -9.41 3.55 -12.38
CA VAL A 38 -10.23 2.44 -12.85
C VAL A 38 -9.54 1.76 -14.01
N ARG A 39 -9.27 0.47 -13.88
CA ARG A 39 -8.71 -0.36 -14.95
C ARG A 39 -9.80 -1.24 -15.53
N ILE A 40 -9.98 -1.19 -16.84
CA ILE A 40 -11.09 -1.84 -17.54
C ILE A 40 -10.62 -2.63 -18.78
N PRO A 41 -11.40 -3.63 -19.22
CA PRO A 41 -11.21 -4.28 -20.50
C PRO A 41 -11.32 -3.28 -21.68
N ASN A 42 -10.54 -3.50 -22.74
CA ASN A 42 -10.57 -2.67 -23.94
C ASN A 42 -11.98 -2.55 -24.55
N ARG A 43 -12.76 -3.64 -24.49
CA ARG A 43 -14.11 -3.72 -25.11
C ARG A 43 -15.25 -3.23 -24.20
N LEU A 44 -14.97 -2.78 -22.97
CA LEU A 44 -16.02 -2.31 -22.06
C LEU A 44 -16.62 -1.00 -22.59
N SER A 45 -17.96 -0.92 -22.66
CA SER A 45 -18.67 0.29 -23.08
C SER A 45 -18.53 1.40 -22.05
N ASP A 46 -18.54 2.65 -22.51
CA ASP A 46 -18.46 3.83 -21.63
C ASP A 46 -19.70 3.94 -20.71
N LYS A 47 -20.87 3.46 -21.16
CA LYS A 47 -22.09 3.37 -20.34
C LYS A 47 -21.86 2.48 -19.12
N ARG A 48 -21.35 1.25 -19.33
CA ARG A 48 -21.11 0.29 -18.27
C ARG A 48 -20.00 0.73 -17.31
N LEU A 49 -19.00 1.47 -17.82
CA LEU A 49 -17.98 2.11 -16.99
C LEU A 49 -18.59 3.13 -16.04
N LYS A 50 -19.46 4.03 -16.55
CA LYS A 50 -20.15 5.04 -15.73
C LYS A 50 -21.00 4.39 -14.65
N GLU A 51 -21.85 3.42 -15.02
CA GLU A 51 -22.67 2.66 -14.06
C GLU A 51 -21.83 2.02 -12.96
N PHE A 52 -20.67 1.44 -13.32
CA PHE A 52 -19.75 0.86 -12.35
C PHE A 52 -19.16 1.90 -11.40
N ILE A 53 -18.73 3.05 -11.91
CA ILE A 53 -18.17 4.12 -11.06
C ILE A 53 -19.25 4.67 -10.12
N GLU A 54 -20.45 4.94 -10.61
CA GLU A 54 -21.55 5.45 -9.80
C GLU A 54 -22.00 4.44 -8.72
N SER A 55 -22.05 3.17 -9.03
CA SER A 55 -22.38 2.12 -8.03
C SER A 55 -21.33 1.99 -6.91
N HIS A 56 -20.10 2.44 -7.15
CA HIS A 56 -19.02 2.41 -6.16
C HIS A 56 -18.70 3.80 -5.57
N LYS A 57 -19.52 4.80 -5.84
CA LYS A 57 -19.33 6.19 -5.44
C LYS A 57 -19.05 6.33 -3.95
N THR A 58 -19.96 5.86 -3.11
CA THR A 58 -19.83 5.91 -1.65
C THR A 58 -18.54 5.25 -1.16
N TRP A 59 -18.18 4.10 -1.71
CA TRP A 59 -16.94 3.41 -1.36
C TRP A 59 -15.70 4.24 -1.72
N ILE A 60 -15.68 4.91 -2.89
CA ILE A 60 -14.57 5.75 -3.33
C ILE A 60 -14.35 6.90 -2.33
N PHE A 61 -15.41 7.64 -1.98
CA PHE A 61 -15.31 8.75 -1.04
C PHE A 61 -14.88 8.31 0.36
N GLN A 62 -15.46 7.23 0.89
CA GLN A 62 -15.06 6.66 2.17
C GLN A 62 -13.59 6.25 2.16
N LYS A 63 -13.11 5.61 1.08
CA LYS A 63 -11.72 5.17 0.96
C LYS A 63 -10.75 6.34 0.93
N ILE A 64 -11.08 7.42 0.25
CA ILE A 64 -10.26 8.64 0.21
C ILE A 64 -10.22 9.30 1.59
N ALA A 65 -11.35 9.39 2.30
CA ALA A 65 -11.42 9.94 3.65
C ALA A 65 -10.51 9.15 4.61
N LEU A 66 -10.57 7.81 4.57
CA LEU A 66 -9.70 6.94 5.36
C LEU A 66 -8.21 7.11 5.04
N ILE A 67 -7.87 7.33 3.77
CA ILE A 67 -6.47 7.56 3.36
C ILE A 67 -5.98 8.91 3.88
N LYS A 68 -6.80 9.97 3.77
CA LYS A 68 -6.48 11.30 4.32
C LYS A 68 -6.23 11.24 5.82
N GLN A 69 -7.13 10.62 6.58
CA GLN A 69 -7.00 10.44 8.02
C GLN A 69 -5.71 9.67 8.40
N LYS A 70 -5.39 8.58 7.68
CA LYS A 70 -4.14 7.84 7.91
C LYS A 70 -2.90 8.62 7.55
N THR A 71 -2.96 9.52 6.58
CA THR A 71 -1.83 10.37 6.19
C THR A 71 -1.58 11.46 7.22
N GLU A 72 -2.63 12.04 7.79
CA GLU A 72 -2.55 13.00 8.90
C GLU A 72 -1.98 12.35 10.15
N SER A 73 -2.50 11.20 10.57
CA SER A 73 -1.97 10.45 11.73
C SER A 73 -0.50 10.02 11.55
N LYS A 74 -0.06 9.76 10.32
CA LYS A 74 1.36 9.45 10.04
C LYS A 74 2.27 10.67 10.11
N LYS A 75 1.76 11.89 9.91
CA LYS A 75 2.56 13.11 10.11
C LYS A 75 2.94 13.34 11.57
N GLU A 76 2.12 12.89 12.51
CA GLU A 76 2.39 12.99 13.95
C GLU A 76 3.43 11.97 14.44
N LEU A 77 3.50 10.79 13.82
CA LEU A 77 4.48 9.74 14.11
C LEU A 77 5.63 9.78 13.10
N ARG A 78 6.53 10.75 13.21
CA ARG A 78 7.81 10.75 12.48
C ARG A 78 8.74 9.70 13.09
N VAL A 79 8.55 8.46 12.71
CA VAL A 79 9.55 7.41 12.97
C VAL A 79 10.77 7.71 12.10
N PRO A 80 11.97 7.87 12.69
CA PRO A 80 13.18 8.10 11.90
C PRO A 80 13.38 6.96 10.90
N ALA A 81 13.78 7.29 9.69
CA ALA A 81 14.11 6.27 8.70
C ALA A 81 15.40 5.55 9.11
N TRP A 82 15.53 4.27 8.78
CA TRP A 82 16.72 3.46 9.13
C TRP A 82 18.04 4.16 8.76
N ASP A 83 18.07 4.83 7.61
CA ASP A 83 19.28 5.48 7.08
C ASP A 83 19.64 6.78 7.83
N THR A 84 18.70 7.34 8.62
CA THR A 84 18.92 8.56 9.41
C THR A 84 19.34 8.29 10.86
N LEU A 85 19.33 7.01 11.28
CA LEU A 85 19.73 6.60 12.61
C LEU A 85 21.25 6.61 12.75
N SER A 86 21.75 6.93 13.95
CA SER A 86 23.16 6.78 14.30
C SER A 86 23.56 5.29 14.34
N ASP A 87 24.84 5.01 14.25
CA ASP A 87 25.34 3.63 14.31
C ASP A 87 25.00 2.95 15.62
N MET A 88 25.04 3.68 16.74
CA MET A 88 24.65 3.16 18.05
C MET A 88 23.16 2.76 18.10
N GLU A 89 22.27 3.57 17.54
CA GLU A 89 20.83 3.26 17.47
C GLU A 89 20.56 2.07 16.57
N ARG A 90 21.25 1.99 15.44
CA ARG A 90 21.17 0.83 14.53
C ARG A 90 21.61 -0.46 15.20
N GLU A 91 22.73 -0.44 15.94
CA GLU A 91 23.19 -1.63 16.66
C GLU A 91 22.21 -2.07 17.74
N LYS A 92 21.66 -1.16 18.54
CA LYS A 92 20.62 -1.50 19.53
C LYS A 92 19.38 -2.14 18.88
N ILE A 93 18.97 -1.64 17.71
CA ILE A 93 17.82 -2.20 16.99
C ILE A 93 18.15 -3.57 16.42
N LYS A 94 19.34 -3.74 15.82
CA LYS A 94 19.79 -5.03 15.31
C LYS A 94 19.85 -6.09 16.43
N GLU A 95 20.37 -5.74 17.58
CA GLU A 95 20.46 -6.63 18.75
C GLU A 95 19.07 -7.09 19.20
N LYS A 96 18.11 -6.15 19.35
CA LYS A 96 16.73 -6.48 19.71
C LYS A 96 16.08 -7.41 18.67
N ILE A 97 16.25 -7.13 17.40
CA ILE A 97 15.70 -7.96 16.31
C ILE A 97 16.35 -9.34 16.32
N SER A 98 17.67 -9.43 16.44
CA SER A 98 18.41 -10.70 16.49
C SER A 98 17.96 -11.56 17.66
N HIS A 99 17.81 -10.98 18.85
CA HIS A 99 17.32 -11.71 20.03
C HIS A 99 15.90 -12.26 19.80
N ARG A 100 15.01 -11.48 19.19
CA ARG A 100 13.65 -11.95 18.87
C ARG A 100 13.65 -13.03 17.80
N ILE A 101 14.46 -12.89 16.77
CA ILE A 101 14.59 -13.91 15.72
C ILE A 101 15.09 -15.24 16.33
N GLN A 102 16.14 -15.22 17.14
CA GLN A 102 16.67 -16.41 17.82
C GLN A 102 15.64 -17.08 18.71
N TYR A 103 14.89 -16.29 19.48
CA TYR A 103 13.82 -16.82 20.33
C TYR A 103 12.74 -17.53 19.51
N TYR A 104 12.23 -16.87 18.46
CA TYR A 104 11.14 -17.44 17.67
C TYR A 104 11.60 -18.56 16.74
N SER A 105 12.79 -18.49 16.15
CA SER A 105 13.32 -19.58 15.32
C SER A 105 13.45 -20.88 16.09
N LYS A 106 13.96 -20.83 17.34
CA LYS A 106 13.99 -22.00 18.24
C LYS A 106 12.60 -22.50 18.57
N LYS A 107 11.68 -21.61 18.93
CA LYS A 107 10.29 -21.98 19.29
C LYS A 107 9.53 -22.59 18.12
N MET A 108 9.75 -22.11 16.91
CA MET A 108 9.10 -22.58 15.68
C MET A 108 9.87 -23.72 14.99
N GLN A 109 11.07 -24.06 15.48
CA GLN A 109 11.96 -25.07 14.89
C GLN A 109 12.26 -24.79 13.41
N VAL A 110 12.54 -23.51 13.09
CA VAL A 110 12.87 -23.06 11.73
C VAL A 110 14.24 -22.41 11.70
N GLU A 111 14.93 -22.57 10.57
CA GLU A 111 16.21 -21.94 10.31
C GLU A 111 16.04 -20.72 9.42
N TYR A 112 16.92 -19.74 9.60
CA TYR A 112 17.00 -18.56 8.75
C TYR A 112 18.44 -18.36 8.24
N GLN A 113 18.58 -17.70 7.08
CA GLN A 113 19.90 -17.50 6.48
C GLN A 113 20.43 -16.10 6.79
N ARG A 114 19.84 -15.08 6.22
CA ARG A 114 20.29 -13.70 6.34
C ARG A 114 19.20 -12.80 6.88
N VAL A 115 19.57 -11.89 7.77
CA VAL A 115 18.71 -10.83 8.28
C VAL A 115 19.14 -9.50 7.68
N THR A 116 18.20 -8.73 7.15
CA THR A 116 18.44 -7.40 6.59
C THR A 116 17.38 -6.42 7.11
N ILE A 117 17.81 -5.22 7.48
CA ILE A 117 16.91 -4.13 7.86
C ILE A 117 16.98 -3.06 6.75
N ARG A 118 15.82 -2.61 6.27
CA ARG A 118 15.71 -1.67 5.14
C ARG A 118 14.51 -0.75 5.31
N ASN A 119 14.56 0.42 4.69
CA ASN A 119 13.41 1.31 4.54
C ASN A 119 12.46 0.77 3.44
N GLN A 120 11.41 0.07 3.82
CA GLN A 120 10.40 -0.45 2.90
C GLN A 120 9.13 0.39 2.97
N LYS A 121 8.54 0.73 1.83
CA LYS A 121 7.33 1.59 1.78
C LYS A 121 6.03 0.84 2.03
N THR A 122 5.98 -0.47 1.79
CA THR A 122 4.73 -1.23 1.69
C THR A 122 4.64 -2.45 2.60
N ARG A 123 5.74 -2.83 3.27
CA ARG A 123 5.80 -4.06 4.07
C ARG A 123 6.56 -3.81 5.38
N TRP A 124 6.12 -4.43 6.46
CA TRP A 124 6.84 -4.46 7.73
C TRP A 124 8.05 -5.40 7.70
N GLY A 125 7.95 -6.44 6.89
CA GLY A 125 9.01 -7.40 6.69
C GLY A 125 8.63 -8.45 5.66
N SER A 126 9.56 -9.33 5.35
CA SER A 126 9.34 -10.48 4.46
C SER A 126 10.30 -11.60 4.79
N CYS A 127 9.88 -12.84 4.50
CA CYS A 127 10.72 -14.02 4.48
C CYS A 127 10.74 -14.58 3.06
N SER A 128 11.91 -14.89 2.54
CA SER A 128 12.02 -15.56 1.23
C SER A 128 11.99 -17.08 1.40
N SER A 129 11.73 -17.80 0.30
CA SER A 129 11.81 -19.26 0.27
C SER A 129 13.21 -19.82 0.64
N LYS A 130 14.24 -18.99 0.56
CA LYS A 130 15.62 -19.33 0.98
C LYS A 130 15.89 -18.98 2.46
N GLY A 131 14.88 -18.62 3.25
CA GLY A 131 15.07 -18.26 4.66
C GLY A 131 15.69 -16.87 4.91
N ASN A 132 15.75 -15.97 3.92
CA ASN A 132 16.22 -14.61 4.14
C ASN A 132 15.11 -13.75 4.74
N LEU A 133 15.41 -13.12 5.88
CA LEU A 133 14.50 -12.24 6.62
C LEU A 133 14.82 -10.77 6.31
N ASN A 134 13.81 -10.00 5.95
CA ASN A 134 13.94 -8.55 5.78
C ASN A 134 12.95 -7.86 6.73
N PHE A 135 13.42 -6.86 7.45
CA PHE A 135 12.64 -6.02 8.37
C PHE A 135 12.67 -4.56 7.91
N ASN A 136 11.63 -3.81 8.31
CA ASN A 136 11.49 -2.38 8.05
C ASN A 136 11.57 -1.61 9.36
#